data_d6a6d0f793f0108664bb99ac351c5cba
#
_entry.id   d6a6d0f793f0108664bb99ac351c5cba
#
_cell.length_a   1.000
_cell.length_b   1.000
_cell.length_c   1.000
_cell.angle_alpha   90.00
_cell.angle_beta   90.00
_cell.angle_gamma   90.00
#
_symmetry.space_group_name_H-M   'P 1'
#
loop_
_entity.id
_entity.type
_entity.pdbx_description
1 polymer ?
#
loop_
_entity_poly.entity_id
_entity_poly.type
_entity_poly.pdbx_seq_one_letter_code
_entity_poly.pdbx_strand_id
1 'polypeptide(L)'
;EEILSIFDNYDMSTFSQLTNELNKNNFERLLDNSILEKIREERNKQKSAYKPSELEPKNQLNETDFLFTNQDERKLLLEQTYQLGNKLAVKYKRYVREFSKGKLFFRKTIRKSLASGGVLQNIIFKPRIRQKPKLTIICDISGSMALNSLFGVTLLYGMVTKFASIRAYVFIDGITDISKHLRHIKKNEIETIFSRWSEFVKSDGHSDYQKSFEELIESDTSEKGTLIVIGDARNNYRNISENLIINLSNKYKKIFWINPEQKKYWNTGDSQMKKFQEINFKTSEVRNYKQLKSFIKELDFKKVLTS
;
A
#
# COMPACT_ATOMS: atom_id res chain seq x y z
N GLU A 1 -0.53 13.49 15.48
CA GLU A 1 -1.70 14.38 15.71
C GLU A 1 -1.88 15.37 14.57
N GLU A 2 -0.81 16.01 14.06
CA GLU A 2 -0.87 16.98 12.95
C GLU A 2 -1.44 16.38 11.67
N ILE A 3 -1.04 15.16 11.29
CA ILE A 3 -1.58 14.45 10.12
C ILE A 3 -3.09 14.20 10.27
N LEU A 4 -3.56 13.88 11.47
CA LEU A 4 -4.98 13.64 11.73
C LEU A 4 -5.79 14.94 11.67
N SER A 5 -5.24 16.06 12.13
CA SER A 5 -5.90 17.37 12.08
C SER A 5 -6.25 17.82 10.66
N ILE A 6 -5.52 17.35 9.66
CA ILE A 6 -5.80 17.63 8.24
C ILE A 6 -7.11 17.00 7.79
N PHE A 7 -7.44 15.81 8.33
CA PHE A 7 -8.71 15.15 8.03
C PHE A 7 -9.89 15.75 8.79
N ASP A 8 -9.67 16.19 10.03
CA ASP A 8 -10.74 16.68 10.91
C ASP A 8 -11.18 18.13 10.56
N ASN A 9 -10.26 18.94 10.02
CA ASN A 9 -10.53 20.34 9.64
C ASN A 9 -10.97 20.48 8.17
N TYR A 10 -11.44 19.42 7.55
CA TYR A 10 -11.84 19.42 6.16
C TYR A 10 -13.24 20.04 5.97
N ASP A 11 -13.28 21.35 5.64
CA ASP A 11 -14.51 22.04 5.27
C ASP A 11 -14.61 22.24 3.76
N MET A 12 -15.75 21.77 3.18
CA MET A 12 -16.05 21.78 1.76
C MET A 12 -16.13 23.19 1.13
N SER A 13 -16.33 24.23 1.92
CA SER A 13 -16.47 25.61 1.42
C SER A 13 -15.15 26.21 0.89
N THR A 14 -14.02 25.73 1.38
CA THR A 14 -12.67 26.17 0.99
C THR A 14 -12.16 25.46 -0.29
N PHE A 15 -12.88 24.42 -0.73
CA PHE A 15 -12.43 23.51 -1.80
C PHE A 15 -12.37 24.18 -3.18
N SER A 16 -13.33 25.03 -3.50
CA SER A 16 -13.42 25.65 -4.85
C SER A 16 -12.37 26.72 -5.12
N GLN A 17 -11.81 27.33 -4.07
CA GLN A 17 -10.78 28.37 -4.20
C GLN A 17 -9.37 27.73 -4.29
N LEU A 18 -9.11 26.62 -3.59
CA LEU A 18 -7.81 25.97 -3.54
C LEU A 18 -7.48 25.12 -4.79
N THR A 19 -8.49 24.61 -5.50
CA THR A 19 -8.27 23.81 -6.72
C THR A 19 -7.72 24.61 -7.90
N ASN A 20 -7.89 25.92 -7.90
CA ASN A 20 -7.38 26.81 -8.95
C ASN A 20 -5.94 27.30 -8.68
N GLU A 21 -5.45 27.25 -7.44
CA GLU A 21 -4.13 27.73 -7.05
C GLU A 21 -3.06 26.64 -6.92
N LEU A 22 -3.44 25.36 -6.87
CA LEU A 22 -2.51 24.24 -6.83
C LEU A 22 -1.90 23.95 -8.20
N ASN A 23 -1.28 24.98 -8.75
CA ASN A 23 -0.54 24.90 -10.00
C ASN A 23 0.71 24.01 -9.88
N LYS A 24 1.07 23.42 -11.03
CA LYS A 24 2.24 22.63 -11.41
C LYS A 24 3.55 22.91 -10.61
N ASN A 25 3.70 24.15 -10.13
CA ASN A 25 4.90 24.64 -9.45
C ASN A 25 5.06 24.15 -7.99
N ASN A 26 4.00 23.73 -7.29
CA ASN A 26 4.12 23.31 -5.90
C ASN A 26 4.61 21.87 -5.76
N PHE A 27 4.26 21.01 -6.70
CA PHE A 27 4.70 19.61 -6.68
C PHE A 27 6.18 19.45 -7.04
N GLU A 28 6.69 20.29 -7.95
CA GLU A 28 8.12 20.33 -8.30
C GLU A 28 8.99 20.91 -7.17
N ARG A 29 8.42 21.76 -6.31
CA ARG A 29 9.13 22.32 -5.12
C ARG A 29 9.30 21.31 -3.98
N LEU A 30 8.51 20.20 -3.98
CA LEU A 30 8.54 19.18 -2.95
C LEU A 30 9.66 18.16 -3.11
N LEU A 31 10.19 18.06 -4.32
CA LEU A 31 11.28 17.17 -4.61
C LEU A 31 12.61 17.90 -4.35
N ASP A 32 13.48 17.28 -3.57
CA ASP A 32 14.85 17.76 -3.43
C ASP A 32 15.45 17.94 -4.83
N ASN A 33 16.18 19.04 -5.05
CA ASN A 33 16.78 19.36 -6.35
C ASN A 33 17.61 18.19 -6.91
N SER A 34 18.24 17.41 -6.05
CA SER A 34 18.99 16.20 -6.44
C SER A 34 18.09 15.11 -7.01
N ILE A 35 16.88 14.98 -6.52
CA ILE A 35 15.87 14.01 -7.01
C ILE A 35 15.28 14.52 -8.32
N LEU A 36 15.01 15.83 -8.42
CA LEU A 36 14.54 16.46 -9.67
C LEU A 36 15.55 16.33 -10.78
N GLU A 37 16.85 16.50 -10.52
CA GLU A 37 17.91 16.29 -11.51
C GLU A 37 18.00 14.84 -11.96
N LYS A 38 17.97 13.88 -11.04
CA LYS A 38 17.93 12.45 -11.37
C LYS A 38 16.71 12.08 -12.21
N ILE A 39 15.54 12.60 -11.86
CA ILE A 39 14.30 12.42 -12.62
C ILE A 39 14.43 13.02 -14.02
N ARG A 40 15.01 14.24 -14.17
CA ARG A 40 15.24 14.90 -15.44
C ARG A 40 16.24 14.13 -16.31
N GLU A 41 17.32 13.63 -15.73
CA GLU A 41 18.32 12.84 -16.45
C GLU A 41 17.76 11.49 -16.94
N GLU A 42 17.03 10.76 -16.09
CA GLU A 42 16.41 9.51 -16.48
C GLU A 42 15.28 9.72 -17.50
N ARG A 43 14.50 10.80 -17.36
CA ARG A 43 13.50 11.20 -18.36
C ARG A 43 14.11 11.53 -19.72
N ASN A 44 15.25 12.19 -19.73
CA ASN A 44 15.98 12.49 -20.98
C ASN A 44 16.59 11.23 -21.59
N LYS A 45 17.14 10.32 -20.79
CA LYS A 45 17.63 9.01 -21.23
C LYS A 45 16.51 8.14 -21.82
N GLN A 46 15.32 8.14 -21.20
CA GLN A 46 14.17 7.40 -21.72
C GLN A 46 13.60 8.03 -23.00
N LYS A 47 13.56 9.36 -23.10
CA LYS A 47 13.15 10.05 -24.34
C LYS A 47 14.11 9.81 -25.50
N SER A 48 15.42 9.73 -25.24
CA SER A 48 16.43 9.47 -26.29
C SER A 48 16.48 8.00 -26.73
N ALA A 49 16.06 7.06 -25.86
CA ALA A 49 15.96 5.64 -26.20
C ALA A 49 14.62 5.26 -26.88
N TYR A 50 13.68 6.21 -26.97
CA TYR A 50 12.33 5.96 -27.47
C TYR A 50 12.24 6.25 -28.96
N LYS A 51 12.19 5.19 -29.80
CA LYS A 51 11.63 5.24 -31.15
C LYS A 51 10.14 4.93 -31.04
N PRO A 52 9.23 5.81 -31.48
CA PRO A 52 7.80 5.52 -31.46
C PRO A 52 7.50 4.35 -32.41
N SER A 53 7.22 3.19 -31.88
CA SER A 53 6.54 2.13 -32.61
C SER A 53 5.04 2.25 -32.33
N GLU A 54 4.23 2.11 -33.37
CA GLU A 54 2.78 2.28 -33.40
C GLU A 54 1.98 1.27 -32.55
N LEU A 55 2.42 0.97 -31.34
CA LEU A 55 1.75 0.06 -30.41
C LEU A 55 0.84 0.84 -29.46
N GLU A 56 -0.35 0.36 -29.29
CA GLU A 56 -1.50 0.94 -28.61
C GLU A 56 -1.19 1.79 -27.35
N PRO A 57 -1.69 3.03 -27.24
CA PRO A 57 -1.35 3.99 -26.19
C PRO A 57 -1.67 3.51 -24.77
N LYS A 58 -2.62 2.58 -24.60
CA LYS A 58 -2.97 2.01 -23.28
C LYS A 58 -1.92 1.09 -22.66
N ASN A 59 -1.14 0.39 -23.48
CA ASN A 59 -0.10 -0.51 -22.96
C ASN A 59 1.14 0.26 -22.50
N GLN A 60 1.46 1.36 -23.14
CA GLN A 60 2.58 2.22 -22.77
C GLN A 60 2.36 2.88 -21.42
N LEU A 61 1.16 3.40 -21.14
CA LEU A 61 0.83 4.04 -19.87
C LEU A 61 0.98 3.09 -18.67
N ASN A 62 0.60 1.82 -18.83
CA ASN A 62 0.71 0.83 -17.76
C ASN A 62 2.18 0.46 -17.41
N GLU A 63 3.11 0.72 -18.30
CA GLU A 63 4.54 0.46 -18.14
C GLU A 63 5.32 1.73 -17.74
N THR A 64 4.70 2.91 -17.85
CA THR A 64 5.30 4.18 -17.43
C THR A 64 5.51 4.18 -15.93
N ASP A 65 6.73 4.55 -15.50
CA ASP A 65 7.04 4.73 -14.09
C ASP A 65 6.16 5.83 -13.49
N PHE A 66 5.64 5.61 -12.29
CA PHE A 66 4.79 6.56 -11.59
C PHE A 66 5.44 7.95 -11.43
N LEU A 67 6.77 7.98 -11.31
CA LEU A 67 7.54 9.24 -11.20
C LEU A 67 7.50 10.09 -12.48
N PHE A 68 7.30 9.47 -13.65
CA PHE A 68 7.37 10.15 -14.93
C PHE A 68 6.02 10.45 -15.56
N THR A 69 4.93 10.18 -14.84
CA THR A 69 3.58 10.43 -15.32
C THR A 69 3.25 11.92 -15.35
N ASN A 70 2.62 12.37 -16.43
CA ASN A 70 2.02 13.69 -16.49
C ASN A 70 0.72 13.75 -15.67
N GLN A 71 0.10 14.91 -15.55
CA GLN A 71 -1.07 15.12 -14.70
C GLN A 71 -2.28 14.28 -15.13
N ASP A 72 -2.56 14.17 -16.42
CA ASP A 72 -3.71 13.42 -16.95
C ASP A 72 -3.47 11.91 -16.84
N GLU A 73 -2.27 11.44 -17.17
CA GLU A 73 -1.83 10.07 -16.98
C GLU A 73 -1.92 9.65 -15.52
N ARG A 74 -1.51 10.54 -14.61
CA ARG A 74 -1.57 10.31 -13.17
C ARG A 74 -3.01 10.10 -12.69
N LYS A 75 -3.94 10.97 -13.09
CA LYS A 75 -5.37 10.81 -12.74
C LYS A 75 -5.91 9.46 -13.19
N LEU A 76 -5.59 9.05 -14.41
CA LEU A 76 -6.02 7.77 -14.95
C LEU A 76 -5.41 6.59 -14.18
N LEU A 77 -4.11 6.65 -13.87
CA LEU A 77 -3.42 5.61 -13.09
C LEU A 77 -3.90 5.55 -11.63
N LEU A 78 -4.22 6.68 -11.01
CA LEU A 78 -4.83 6.71 -9.68
C LEU A 78 -6.19 6.02 -9.67
N GLU A 79 -7.03 6.27 -10.68
CA GLU A 79 -8.30 5.55 -10.84
C GLU A 79 -8.08 4.04 -10.94
N GLN A 80 -7.16 3.62 -11.78
CA GLN A 80 -6.83 2.20 -11.96
C GLN A 80 -6.25 1.59 -10.67
N THR A 81 -5.40 2.33 -9.94
CA THR A 81 -4.83 1.91 -8.66
C THR A 81 -5.91 1.73 -7.59
N TYR A 82 -6.87 2.65 -7.50
CA TYR A 82 -8.05 2.51 -6.65
C TYR A 82 -8.82 1.22 -6.97
N GLN A 83 -9.06 0.94 -8.25
CA GLN A 83 -9.72 -0.28 -8.70
C GLN A 83 -8.94 -1.56 -8.31
N LEU A 84 -7.60 -1.49 -8.37
CA LEU A 84 -6.76 -2.59 -7.89
C LEU A 84 -6.85 -2.78 -6.37
N GLY A 85 -6.90 -1.70 -5.60
CA GLY A 85 -7.13 -1.74 -4.15
C GLY A 85 -8.44 -2.44 -3.82
N ASN A 86 -9.53 -2.10 -4.52
CA ASN A 86 -10.81 -2.79 -4.38
C ASN A 86 -10.72 -4.28 -4.69
N LYS A 87 -10.03 -4.68 -5.78
CA LYS A 87 -9.84 -6.09 -6.16
C LYS A 87 -9.04 -6.83 -5.09
N LEU A 88 -8.00 -6.21 -4.55
CA LEU A 88 -7.17 -6.79 -3.48
C LEU A 88 -7.99 -6.98 -2.20
N ALA A 89 -8.81 -6.01 -1.81
CA ALA A 89 -9.71 -6.13 -0.67
C ALA A 89 -10.71 -7.30 -0.84
N VAL A 90 -11.29 -7.46 -2.03
CA VAL A 90 -12.19 -8.59 -2.34
C VAL A 90 -11.45 -9.92 -2.26
N LYS A 91 -10.22 -10.01 -2.80
CA LYS A 91 -9.35 -11.19 -2.70
C LYS A 91 -9.07 -11.55 -1.25
N TYR A 92 -8.74 -10.56 -0.42
CA TYR A 92 -8.51 -10.74 1.01
C TYR A 92 -9.79 -11.16 1.76
N LYS A 93 -10.92 -10.52 1.49
CA LYS A 93 -12.23 -10.89 2.07
C LYS A 93 -12.59 -12.34 1.76
N ARG A 94 -12.32 -12.81 0.54
CA ARG A 94 -12.52 -14.22 0.15
C ARG A 94 -11.62 -15.14 0.96
N TYR A 95 -10.34 -14.81 1.10
CA TYR A 95 -9.39 -15.53 1.94
C TYR A 95 -9.88 -15.63 3.40
N VAL A 96 -10.28 -14.53 4.03
CA VAL A 96 -10.81 -14.52 5.40
C VAL A 96 -12.05 -15.40 5.53
N ARG A 97 -12.95 -15.36 4.55
CA ARG A 97 -14.15 -16.20 4.54
C ARG A 97 -13.82 -17.71 4.43
N GLU A 98 -12.87 -18.07 3.59
CA GLU A 98 -12.43 -19.46 3.46
C GLU A 98 -11.67 -19.93 4.69
N PHE A 99 -10.83 -19.07 5.27
CA PHE A 99 -10.11 -19.35 6.52
C PHE A 99 -11.05 -19.60 7.70
N SER A 100 -12.19 -18.94 7.73
CA SER A 100 -13.20 -19.06 8.79
C SER A 100 -14.07 -20.33 8.66
N LYS A 101 -13.99 -21.06 7.54
CA LYS A 101 -14.67 -22.34 7.37
C LYS A 101 -13.93 -23.40 8.17
N GLY A 102 -14.65 -24.02 9.12
CA GLY A 102 -14.16 -25.14 9.90
C GLY A 102 -14.43 -26.49 9.25
N LYS A 103 -14.42 -27.55 10.04
CA LYS A 103 -14.78 -28.90 9.57
C LYS A 103 -16.25 -28.97 9.17
N LEU A 104 -16.56 -29.86 8.22
CA LEU A 104 -17.93 -30.15 7.79
C LEU A 104 -18.83 -30.43 9.03
N PHE A 105 -19.96 -29.73 9.12
CA PHE A 105 -20.96 -30.01 10.15
C PHE A 105 -21.96 -31.01 9.61
N PHE A 106 -21.54 -32.28 9.55
CA PHE A 106 -22.27 -33.37 8.92
C PHE A 106 -23.73 -33.45 9.39
N ARG A 107 -23.95 -33.51 10.73
CA ARG A 107 -25.30 -33.58 11.33
C ARG A 107 -26.24 -32.45 10.87
N LYS A 108 -25.74 -31.23 10.76
CA LYS A 108 -26.51 -30.05 10.34
C LYS A 108 -26.74 -30.04 8.83
N THR A 109 -25.76 -30.51 8.07
CA THR A 109 -25.85 -30.67 6.60
C THR A 109 -26.93 -31.69 6.25
N ILE A 110 -26.92 -32.87 6.88
CA ILE A 110 -27.94 -33.90 6.63
C ILE A 110 -29.33 -33.41 7.06
N ARG A 111 -29.48 -32.85 8.25
CA ARG A 111 -30.77 -32.30 8.70
C ARG A 111 -31.37 -31.32 7.70
N LYS A 112 -30.50 -30.45 7.11
CA LYS A 112 -30.94 -29.50 6.10
C LYS A 112 -31.26 -30.14 4.76
N SER A 113 -30.54 -31.19 4.37
CA SER A 113 -30.83 -31.93 3.11
C SER A 113 -32.15 -32.70 3.22
N LEU A 114 -32.46 -33.25 4.38
CA LEU A 114 -33.77 -33.93 4.61
C LEU A 114 -34.94 -32.96 4.43
N ALA A 115 -34.80 -31.69 4.88
CA ALA A 115 -35.81 -30.64 4.65
C ALA A 115 -35.95 -30.25 3.17
N SER A 116 -35.00 -30.65 2.30
CA SER A 116 -34.97 -30.37 0.85
C SER A 116 -35.16 -31.66 0.04
N GLY A 117 -35.90 -32.65 0.57
CA GLY A 117 -36.16 -33.93 -0.12
C GLY A 117 -34.93 -34.85 -0.25
N GLY A 118 -33.94 -34.73 0.66
CA GLY A 118 -32.72 -35.56 0.65
C GLY A 118 -31.59 -35.08 -0.26
N VAL A 119 -31.80 -34.00 -1.01
CA VAL A 119 -30.78 -33.47 -1.93
C VAL A 119 -29.79 -32.61 -1.17
N LEU A 120 -28.50 -32.89 -1.29
CA LEU A 120 -27.39 -32.10 -0.70
C LEU A 120 -27.18 -30.78 -1.44
N GLN A 121 -28.10 -29.83 -1.28
CA GLN A 121 -27.96 -28.50 -1.93
C GLN A 121 -26.97 -27.56 -1.22
N ASN A 122 -26.84 -27.67 0.11
CA ASN A 122 -26.01 -26.77 0.88
C ASN A 122 -25.18 -27.52 1.94
N ILE A 123 -23.88 -27.39 1.81
CA ILE A 123 -22.91 -27.95 2.78
C ILE A 123 -22.68 -26.94 3.90
N ILE A 124 -22.91 -27.34 5.14
CA ILE A 124 -22.74 -26.50 6.33
C ILE A 124 -21.41 -26.84 7.01
N PHE A 125 -20.62 -25.81 7.27
CA PHE A 125 -19.35 -25.95 8.00
C PHE A 125 -19.50 -25.40 9.42
N LYS A 126 -18.83 -26.04 10.39
CA LYS A 126 -18.67 -25.47 11.73
C LYS A 126 -17.81 -24.19 11.61
N PRO A 127 -18.15 -23.11 12.36
CA PRO A 127 -17.25 -21.97 12.41
C PRO A 127 -15.91 -22.40 13.04
N ARG A 128 -14.82 -21.92 12.47
CA ARG A 128 -13.48 -22.14 13.03
C ARG A 128 -13.27 -21.12 14.15
N ILE A 129 -13.10 -21.59 15.37
CA ILE A 129 -12.80 -20.75 16.54
C ILE A 129 -11.31 -20.35 16.47
N ARG A 130 -10.95 -19.53 15.51
CA ARG A 130 -9.63 -18.92 15.41
C ARG A 130 -9.82 -17.45 15.10
N GLN A 131 -8.93 -16.62 15.64
CA GLN A 131 -8.92 -15.20 15.28
C GLN A 131 -8.82 -15.05 13.76
N LYS A 132 -9.67 -14.21 13.19
CA LYS A 132 -9.64 -13.92 11.75
C LYS A 132 -8.28 -13.32 11.41
N PRO A 133 -7.65 -13.75 10.32
CA PRO A 133 -6.40 -13.13 9.89
C PRO A 133 -6.63 -11.63 9.70
N LYS A 134 -5.68 -10.84 10.13
CA LYS A 134 -5.71 -9.38 10.00
C LYS A 134 -4.74 -8.95 8.93
N LEU A 135 -5.06 -7.90 8.20
CA LEU A 135 -4.21 -7.27 7.21
C LEU A 135 -3.89 -5.87 7.67
N THR A 136 -2.61 -5.62 7.84
CA THR A 136 -2.05 -4.31 8.15
C THR A 136 -1.24 -3.83 6.96
N ILE A 137 -1.39 -2.59 6.59
CA ILE A 137 -0.64 -1.97 5.51
C ILE A 137 -0.04 -0.68 6.03
N ILE A 138 1.23 -0.49 5.77
CA ILE A 138 1.97 0.72 6.15
C ILE A 138 2.63 1.32 4.91
N CYS A 139 2.49 2.63 4.73
CA CYS A 139 3.03 3.36 3.58
C CYS A 139 3.96 4.47 4.05
N ASP A 140 5.17 4.48 3.52
CA ASP A 140 6.10 5.58 3.65
C ASP A 140 5.61 6.78 2.84
N ILE A 141 5.50 7.93 3.48
CA ILE A 141 5.10 9.20 2.86
C ILE A 141 6.19 10.26 2.95
N SER A 142 7.45 9.84 3.15
CA SER A 142 8.62 10.72 3.17
C SER A 142 8.87 11.42 1.82
N GLY A 143 9.75 12.40 1.80
CA GLY A 143 10.04 13.19 0.60
C GLY A 143 10.53 12.36 -0.59
N SER A 144 11.37 11.34 -0.37
CA SER A 144 11.84 10.41 -1.42
C SER A 144 10.70 9.61 -2.05
N MET A 145 9.64 9.37 -1.28
CA MET A 145 8.48 8.59 -1.68
C MET A 145 7.34 9.44 -2.31
N ALA A 146 7.45 10.78 -2.32
CA ALA A 146 6.34 11.71 -2.57
C ALA A 146 5.32 11.29 -3.65
N LEU A 147 5.75 11.02 -4.89
CA LEU A 147 4.83 10.58 -5.96
C LEU A 147 4.36 9.12 -5.79
N ASN A 148 5.25 8.26 -5.37
CA ASN A 148 4.95 6.84 -5.19
C ASN A 148 3.98 6.61 -4.02
N SER A 149 4.09 7.40 -2.96
CA SER A 149 3.19 7.32 -1.81
C SER A 149 1.76 7.76 -2.14
N LEU A 150 1.55 8.67 -3.10
CA LEU A 150 0.20 8.98 -3.60
C LEU A 150 -0.50 7.75 -4.18
N PHE A 151 0.22 6.95 -4.99
CA PHE A 151 -0.30 5.68 -5.49
C PHE A 151 -0.49 4.66 -4.36
N GLY A 152 0.43 4.62 -3.40
CA GLY A 152 0.32 3.78 -2.20
C GLY A 152 -0.92 4.12 -1.38
N VAL A 153 -1.14 5.37 -1.04
CA VAL A 153 -2.32 5.84 -0.29
C VAL A 153 -3.61 5.62 -1.07
N THR A 154 -3.59 5.79 -2.40
CA THR A 154 -4.76 5.48 -3.25
C THR A 154 -5.09 3.99 -3.24
N LEU A 155 -4.07 3.12 -3.24
CA LEU A 155 -4.26 1.68 -3.08
C LEU A 155 -4.88 1.35 -1.70
N LEU A 156 -4.35 1.95 -0.62
CA LEU A 156 -4.87 1.84 0.74
C LEU A 156 -6.34 2.25 0.81
N TYR A 157 -6.69 3.40 0.24
CA TYR A 157 -8.06 3.90 0.19
C TYR A 157 -9.01 2.89 -0.47
N GLY A 158 -8.63 2.36 -1.64
CA GLY A 158 -9.42 1.34 -2.33
C GLY A 158 -9.63 0.08 -1.50
N MET A 159 -8.66 -0.28 -0.66
CA MET A 159 -8.75 -1.46 0.21
C MET A 159 -9.60 -1.22 1.46
N VAL A 160 -9.33 -0.13 2.17
CA VAL A 160 -9.97 0.19 3.47
C VAL A 160 -11.45 0.48 3.31
N THR A 161 -11.85 1.17 2.23
CA THR A 161 -13.26 1.47 1.94
C THR A 161 -14.10 0.22 1.66
N LYS A 162 -13.47 -0.86 1.20
CA LYS A 162 -14.17 -2.13 0.89
C LYS A 162 -14.14 -3.15 2.02
N PHE A 163 -13.21 -3.03 2.95
CA PHE A 163 -13.06 -4.03 4.00
C PHE A 163 -12.60 -3.42 5.33
N ALA A 164 -13.53 -3.23 6.25
CA ALA A 164 -13.34 -2.52 7.52
C ALA A 164 -12.27 -3.10 8.45
N SER A 165 -11.91 -4.38 8.32
CA SER A 165 -10.88 -5.01 9.16
C SER A 165 -9.45 -4.80 8.67
N ILE A 166 -9.25 -4.07 7.57
CA ILE A 166 -7.91 -3.67 7.11
C ILE A 166 -7.50 -2.44 7.91
N ARG A 167 -6.28 -2.46 8.42
CA ARG A 167 -5.63 -1.31 9.05
C ARG A 167 -4.65 -0.68 8.08
N ALA A 168 -4.68 0.64 8.01
CA ALA A 168 -3.83 1.45 7.15
C ALA A 168 -3.07 2.48 7.98
N TYR A 169 -1.77 2.43 7.88
CA TYR A 169 -0.85 3.37 8.52
C TYR A 169 -0.04 4.10 7.47
N VAL A 170 0.30 5.32 7.77
CA VAL A 170 1.36 6.07 7.08
C VAL A 170 2.46 6.42 8.07
N PHE A 171 3.67 6.66 7.59
CA PHE A 171 4.78 7.06 8.45
C PHE A 171 5.80 7.95 7.73
N ILE A 172 6.53 8.68 8.56
CA ILE A 172 7.77 9.38 8.24
C ILE A 172 8.77 9.05 9.34
N ASP A 173 8.74 9.76 10.47
CA ASP A 173 9.51 9.52 11.68
C ASP A 173 8.71 8.86 12.82
N GLY A 174 7.50 8.42 12.53
CA GLY A 174 6.56 7.73 13.41
C GLY A 174 5.29 7.37 12.63
N ILE A 175 4.45 6.49 13.18
CA ILE A 175 3.27 6.00 12.48
C ILE A 175 2.01 6.81 12.81
N THR A 176 1.10 6.87 11.84
CA THR A 176 -0.24 7.43 12.00
C THR A 176 -1.28 6.46 11.44
N ASP A 177 -2.27 6.05 12.25
CA ASP A 177 -3.40 5.23 11.78
C ASP A 177 -4.41 6.10 11.02
N ILE A 178 -4.45 5.93 9.71
CA ILE A 178 -5.37 6.65 8.81
C ILE A 178 -6.59 5.81 8.43
N SER A 179 -6.78 4.64 9.02
CA SER A 179 -7.84 3.69 8.62
C SER A 179 -9.24 4.28 8.71
N LYS A 180 -9.53 5.02 9.80
CA LYS A 180 -10.83 5.65 10.00
C LYS A 180 -11.03 6.81 9.02
N HIS A 181 -10.03 7.66 8.89
CA HIS A 181 -10.04 8.85 8.02
C HIS A 181 -10.29 8.47 6.57
N LEU A 182 -9.56 7.47 6.04
CA LEU A 182 -9.76 6.97 4.68
C LEU A 182 -11.18 6.47 4.40
N ARG A 183 -11.97 6.08 5.41
CA ARG A 183 -13.36 5.64 5.22
C ARG A 183 -14.34 6.79 5.07
N HIS A 184 -14.01 7.97 5.58
CA HIS A 184 -14.90 9.13 5.61
C HIS A 184 -14.66 10.09 4.44
N ILE A 185 -13.45 10.10 3.88
CA ILE A 185 -13.12 10.98 2.74
C ILE A 185 -13.69 10.45 1.42
N LYS A 186 -13.94 11.36 0.49
CA LYS A 186 -14.33 11.03 -0.87
C LYS A 186 -13.10 10.77 -1.73
N LYS A 187 -13.26 9.97 -2.77
CA LYS A 187 -12.16 9.58 -3.65
C LYS A 187 -11.43 10.77 -4.31
N ASN A 188 -12.18 11.79 -4.72
CA ASN A 188 -11.63 13.00 -5.35
C ASN A 188 -10.84 13.90 -4.37
N GLU A 189 -10.92 13.62 -3.07
CA GLU A 189 -10.25 14.40 -2.02
C GLU A 189 -8.86 13.83 -1.68
N ILE A 190 -8.53 12.60 -2.09
CA ILE A 190 -7.27 11.93 -1.76
C ILE A 190 -6.06 12.72 -2.22
N GLU A 191 -6.10 13.22 -3.45
CA GLU A 191 -4.98 13.97 -4.05
C GLU A 191 -4.73 15.30 -3.30
N THR A 192 -5.81 15.96 -2.91
CA THR A 192 -5.75 17.21 -2.13
C THR A 192 -5.23 16.96 -0.70
N ILE A 193 -5.73 15.92 -0.04
CA ILE A 193 -5.26 15.54 1.30
C ILE A 193 -3.79 15.16 1.24
N PHE A 194 -3.40 14.41 0.22
CA PHE A 194 -2.01 14.02 0.04
C PHE A 194 -1.08 15.21 -0.20
N SER A 195 -1.49 16.22 -0.97
CA SER A 195 -0.69 17.43 -1.17
C SER A 195 -0.51 18.22 0.12
N ARG A 196 -1.50 18.26 1.00
CA ARG A 196 -1.36 18.84 2.35
C ARG A 196 -0.37 18.07 3.22
N TRP A 197 -0.44 16.72 3.21
CA TRP A 197 0.56 15.92 3.93
C TRP A 197 1.97 16.23 3.48
N SER A 198 2.17 16.40 2.18
CA SER A 198 3.48 16.73 1.63
C SER A 198 4.00 18.11 2.07
N GLU A 199 3.14 19.04 2.49
CA GLU A 199 3.54 20.31 3.08
C GLU A 199 4.07 20.15 4.51
N PHE A 200 3.50 19.26 5.31
CA PHE A 200 4.01 18.93 6.66
C PHE A 200 5.32 18.14 6.60
N VAL A 201 5.49 17.27 5.63
CA VAL A 201 6.72 16.50 5.41
C VAL A 201 7.94 17.36 5.12
N LYS A 202 7.74 18.62 4.68
CA LYS A 202 8.85 19.54 4.32
C LYS A 202 9.74 19.98 5.48
N SER A 203 9.30 19.88 6.72
CA SER A 203 10.10 20.43 7.82
C SER A 203 11.26 19.54 8.24
N ASP A 204 11.17 18.20 8.09
CA ASP A 204 12.25 17.28 8.48
C ASP A 204 12.24 15.93 7.73
N GLY A 205 11.49 15.81 6.70
CA GLY A 205 11.17 14.77 5.69
C GLY A 205 11.92 13.42 5.64
N HIS A 206 12.69 13.09 6.65
CA HIS A 206 13.53 11.91 6.69
C HIS A 206 12.80 10.75 7.36
N SER A 207 12.57 9.68 6.61
CA SER A 207 11.96 8.48 7.16
C SER A 207 12.83 7.82 8.24
N ASP A 208 12.19 7.39 9.32
CA ASP A 208 12.77 6.54 10.35
C ASP A 208 12.00 5.21 10.44
N TYR A 209 12.49 4.22 9.70
CA TYR A 209 11.91 2.87 9.69
C TYR A 209 12.06 2.15 11.02
N GLN A 210 13.16 2.41 11.78
CA GLN A 210 13.37 1.79 13.08
C GLN A 210 12.25 2.18 14.04
N LYS A 211 12.08 3.48 14.27
CA LYS A 211 11.06 4.03 15.16
C LYS A 211 9.64 3.67 14.68
N SER A 212 9.36 3.84 13.39
CA SER A 212 8.03 3.58 12.83
C SER A 212 7.61 2.11 12.96
N PHE A 213 8.53 1.17 12.80
CA PHE A 213 8.21 -0.24 12.97
C PHE A 213 8.13 -0.67 14.43
N GLU A 214 8.89 -0.04 15.35
CA GLU A 214 8.72 -0.24 16.79
C GLU A 214 7.33 0.19 17.23
N GLU A 215 6.91 1.40 16.88
CA GLU A 215 5.56 1.90 17.14
C GLU A 215 4.46 1.02 16.51
N LEU A 216 4.69 0.48 15.29
CA LEU A 216 3.78 -0.44 14.64
C LEU A 216 3.64 -1.76 15.43
N ILE A 217 4.74 -2.27 15.96
CA ILE A 217 4.72 -3.49 16.78
C ILE A 217 3.91 -3.26 18.05
N GLU A 218 4.01 -2.11 18.66
CA GLU A 218 3.30 -1.77 19.89
C GLU A 218 1.81 -1.49 19.64
N SER A 219 1.49 -0.69 18.63
CA SER A 219 0.12 -0.20 18.38
C SER A 219 -0.76 -1.20 17.64
N ASP A 220 -0.20 -2.02 16.74
CA ASP A 220 -1.00 -2.99 16.00
C ASP A 220 -1.33 -4.23 16.84
N THR A 221 -2.59 -4.38 17.21
CA THR A 221 -3.11 -5.55 17.93
C THR A 221 -3.23 -6.81 17.08
N SER A 222 -2.68 -6.81 15.86
CA SER A 222 -2.70 -7.96 14.95
C SER A 222 -1.64 -8.97 15.33
N GLU A 223 -2.02 -10.12 15.91
CA GLU A 223 -1.11 -11.25 16.07
C GLU A 223 -1.15 -12.16 14.86
N LYS A 224 0.02 -12.53 14.33
CA LYS A 224 0.16 -13.45 13.18
C LYS A 224 -0.65 -13.04 11.94
N GLY A 225 -0.84 -11.74 11.76
CA GLY A 225 -1.49 -11.17 10.59
C GLY A 225 -0.58 -11.16 9.35
N THR A 226 -1.04 -10.47 8.32
CA THR A 226 -0.23 -10.13 7.13
C THR A 226 0.11 -8.64 7.18
N LEU A 227 1.37 -8.31 6.95
CA LEU A 227 1.85 -6.94 6.78
C LEU A 227 2.17 -6.69 5.30
N ILE A 228 1.76 -5.55 4.77
CA ILE A 228 2.23 -5.02 3.50
C ILE A 228 2.92 -3.70 3.79
N VAL A 229 4.17 -3.59 3.41
CA VAL A 229 4.96 -2.36 3.49
C VAL A 229 5.08 -1.75 2.10
N ILE A 230 4.87 -0.45 1.99
CA ILE A 230 5.09 0.34 0.77
C ILE A 230 6.13 1.38 1.11
N GLY A 231 7.34 1.26 0.55
CA GLY A 231 8.44 2.16 0.84
C GLY A 231 9.75 1.75 0.15
N ASP A 232 10.69 2.67 0.06
CA ASP A 232 11.99 2.48 -0.60
C ASP A 232 13.05 1.84 0.31
N ALA A 233 12.76 1.67 1.60
CA ALA A 233 13.68 1.17 2.63
C ALA A 233 14.91 2.06 2.86
N ARG A 234 14.85 3.36 2.53
CA ARG A 234 15.91 4.32 2.82
C ARG A 234 15.74 4.89 4.23
N ASN A 235 16.76 4.76 5.05
CA ASN A 235 16.69 5.11 6.48
C ASN A 235 17.69 6.21 6.89
N ASN A 236 18.09 7.06 5.95
CA ASN A 236 18.97 8.20 6.19
C ASN A 236 20.25 7.80 6.96
N TYR A 237 20.91 6.72 6.51
CA TYR A 237 22.10 6.14 7.13
C TYR A 237 21.90 5.68 8.59
N ARG A 238 20.68 5.73 9.13
CA ARG A 238 20.37 5.16 10.45
C ARG A 238 20.29 3.65 10.33
N ASN A 239 20.84 2.96 11.33
CA ASN A 239 20.81 1.51 11.33
C ASN A 239 19.44 0.99 11.76
N ILE A 240 18.97 -0.06 11.12
CA ILE A 240 17.80 -0.84 11.54
C ILE A 240 18.34 -2.08 12.29
N SER A 241 17.85 -2.29 13.52
CA SER A 241 18.30 -3.39 14.34
C SER A 241 17.77 -4.74 13.84
N GLU A 242 18.59 -5.78 13.89
CA GLU A 242 18.16 -7.14 13.56
C GLU A 242 17.02 -7.62 14.46
N ASN A 243 17.05 -7.24 15.74
CA ASN A 243 15.99 -7.56 16.71
C ASN A 243 14.64 -7.03 16.26
N LEU A 244 14.57 -5.82 15.70
CA LEU A 244 13.34 -5.26 15.17
C LEU A 244 12.78 -6.12 14.03
N ILE A 245 13.63 -6.55 13.09
CA ILE A 245 13.23 -7.34 11.94
C ILE A 245 12.72 -8.73 12.38
N ILE A 246 13.40 -9.33 13.37
CA ILE A 246 12.97 -10.58 14.00
C ILE A 246 11.59 -10.39 14.68
N ASN A 247 11.41 -9.30 15.44
CA ASN A 247 10.15 -9.00 16.11
C ASN A 247 8.99 -8.82 15.10
N LEU A 248 9.23 -8.13 13.97
CA LEU A 248 8.26 -8.02 12.88
C LEU A 248 7.89 -9.40 12.33
N SER A 249 8.89 -10.27 12.09
CA SER A 249 8.69 -11.62 11.56
C SER A 249 7.93 -12.52 12.55
N ASN A 250 8.11 -12.31 13.84
CA ASN A 250 7.37 -13.02 14.88
C ASN A 250 5.91 -12.53 15.00
N LYS A 251 5.70 -11.22 14.82
CA LYS A 251 4.37 -10.59 14.91
C LYS A 251 3.51 -10.88 13.67
N TYR A 252 4.09 -10.79 12.49
CA TYR A 252 3.40 -10.99 11.24
C TYR A 252 3.80 -12.31 10.58
N LYS A 253 2.80 -13.14 10.26
CA LYS A 253 3.03 -14.44 9.61
C LYS A 253 3.53 -14.29 8.18
N LYS A 254 3.19 -13.18 7.52
CA LYS A 254 3.60 -12.82 6.17
C LYS A 254 3.91 -11.35 6.09
N ILE A 255 5.03 -11.04 5.49
CA ILE A 255 5.40 -9.66 5.21
C ILE A 255 5.69 -9.55 3.71
N PHE A 256 4.97 -8.64 3.07
CA PHE A 256 5.18 -8.27 1.67
C PHE A 256 5.72 -6.85 1.63
N TRP A 257 6.70 -6.62 0.79
CA TRP A 257 7.27 -5.29 0.60
C TRP A 257 7.13 -4.86 -0.86
N ILE A 258 6.47 -3.74 -1.06
CA ILE A 258 6.36 -3.03 -2.32
C ILE A 258 7.40 -1.93 -2.30
N ASN A 259 8.47 -2.09 -3.08
CA ASN A 259 9.49 -1.07 -3.21
C ASN A 259 9.38 -0.39 -4.59
N PRO A 260 9.16 0.93 -4.65
CA PRO A 260 9.06 1.67 -5.90
C PRO A 260 10.41 2.00 -6.53
N GLU A 261 11.51 1.64 -5.89
CA GLU A 261 12.85 1.82 -6.44
C GLU A 261 13.29 0.61 -7.28
N GLN A 262 14.13 0.84 -8.28
CA GLN A 262 14.72 -0.24 -9.08
C GLN A 262 15.58 -1.16 -8.22
N LYS A 263 15.48 -2.47 -8.42
CA LYS A 263 16.25 -3.48 -7.67
C LYS A 263 17.75 -3.23 -7.63
N LYS A 264 18.32 -2.66 -8.67
CA LYS A 264 19.76 -2.34 -8.74
C LYS A 264 20.22 -1.34 -7.66
N TYR A 265 19.29 -0.54 -7.12
CA TYR A 265 19.58 0.46 -6.09
C TYR A 265 19.26 0.00 -4.65
N TRP A 266 18.58 -1.15 -4.47
CA TRP A 266 18.10 -1.60 -3.17
C TRP A 266 19.18 -1.83 -2.09
N ASN A 267 20.42 -1.93 -2.48
CA ASN A 267 21.53 -2.16 -1.56
C ASN A 267 22.61 -1.08 -1.71
N THR A 268 22.22 0.09 -2.21
CA THR A 268 23.13 1.21 -2.42
C THR A 268 22.76 2.39 -1.53
N GLY A 269 23.77 3.16 -1.13
CA GLY A 269 23.59 4.33 -0.27
C GLY A 269 23.06 3.96 1.11
N ASP A 270 21.96 4.57 1.51
CA ASP A 270 21.29 4.41 2.80
C ASP A 270 20.19 3.35 2.81
N SER A 271 19.99 2.64 1.69
CA SER A 271 18.97 1.60 1.58
C SER A 271 19.26 0.41 2.50
N GLN A 272 18.29 0.04 3.33
CA GLN A 272 18.35 -1.09 4.26
C GLN A 272 17.67 -2.35 3.71
N MET A 273 17.33 -2.37 2.41
CA MET A 273 16.51 -3.42 1.81
C MET A 273 17.10 -4.82 1.93
N LYS A 274 18.45 -4.94 1.91
CA LYS A 274 19.16 -6.21 2.09
C LYS A 274 18.78 -6.90 3.40
N LYS A 275 18.72 -6.17 4.51
CA LYS A 275 18.38 -6.73 5.83
C LYS A 275 16.98 -7.35 5.84
N PHE A 276 16.02 -6.71 5.18
CA PHE A 276 14.66 -7.23 5.08
C PHE A 276 14.57 -8.45 4.17
N GLN A 277 15.38 -8.52 3.12
CA GLN A 277 15.43 -9.68 2.21
C GLN A 277 15.99 -10.95 2.88
N GLU A 278 16.92 -10.81 3.80
CA GLU A 278 17.55 -11.92 4.51
C GLU A 278 16.59 -12.67 5.44
N ILE A 279 15.51 -12.03 5.89
CA ILE A 279 14.56 -12.57 6.88
C ILE A 279 13.15 -12.76 6.29
N ASN A 280 13.02 -13.55 5.22
CA ASN A 280 11.71 -13.99 4.68
C ASN A 280 10.69 -12.91 4.31
N PHE A 281 11.10 -11.65 4.09
CA PHE A 281 10.23 -10.65 3.52
C PHE A 281 10.09 -10.87 2.01
N LYS A 282 8.87 -11.00 1.55
CA LYS A 282 8.63 -11.11 0.11
C LYS A 282 8.65 -9.73 -0.55
N THR A 283 9.79 -9.37 -1.10
CA THR A 283 10.04 -8.05 -1.69
C THR A 283 9.72 -8.04 -3.18
N SER A 284 9.12 -6.97 -3.65
CA SER A 284 8.76 -6.77 -5.07
C SER A 284 9.05 -5.34 -5.51
N GLU A 285 9.70 -5.19 -6.65
CA GLU A 285 9.82 -3.91 -7.34
C GLU A 285 8.48 -3.55 -7.97
N VAL A 286 7.95 -2.38 -7.62
CA VAL A 286 6.69 -1.88 -8.16
C VAL A 286 6.80 -0.38 -8.44
N ARG A 287 7.19 -0.05 -9.65
CA ARG A 287 7.38 1.31 -10.14
C ARG A 287 6.27 1.78 -11.08
N ASN A 288 5.46 0.85 -11.57
CA ASN A 288 4.41 1.14 -12.54
C ASN A 288 3.18 0.27 -12.29
N TYR A 289 2.10 0.61 -12.98
CA TYR A 289 0.83 -0.07 -12.83
C TYR A 289 0.87 -1.56 -13.23
N LYS A 290 1.63 -1.93 -14.26
CA LYS A 290 1.79 -3.33 -14.70
C LYS A 290 2.42 -4.18 -13.60
N GLN A 291 3.49 -3.68 -12.98
CA GLN A 291 4.15 -4.35 -11.85
C GLN A 291 3.23 -4.45 -10.64
N LEU A 292 2.49 -3.37 -10.29
CA LEU A 292 1.50 -3.39 -9.22
C LEU A 292 0.41 -4.44 -9.46
N LYS A 293 -0.09 -4.53 -10.69
CA LYS A 293 -1.09 -5.54 -11.08
C LYS A 293 -0.55 -6.97 -10.99
N SER A 294 0.71 -7.21 -11.38
CA SER A 294 1.40 -8.50 -11.24
C SER A 294 1.58 -8.87 -9.77
N PHE A 295 2.08 -7.93 -8.95
CA PHE A 295 2.20 -8.13 -7.51
C PHE A 295 0.87 -8.56 -6.88
N ILE A 296 -0.23 -7.88 -7.18
CA ILE A 296 -1.55 -8.21 -6.63
C ILE A 296 -2.04 -9.60 -7.12
N LYS A 297 -1.71 -10.00 -8.34
CA LYS A 297 -2.02 -11.36 -8.84
C LYS A 297 -1.25 -12.44 -8.07
N GLU A 298 0.04 -12.21 -7.85
CA GLU A 298 0.94 -13.16 -7.18
C GLU A 298 0.74 -13.20 -5.67
N LEU A 299 0.13 -12.16 -5.09
CA LEU A 299 -0.09 -12.06 -3.66
C LEU A 299 -1.01 -13.18 -3.20
N ASP A 300 -0.44 -14.19 -2.56
CA ASP A 300 -1.18 -15.35 -2.06
C ASP A 300 -1.28 -15.32 -0.53
N PHE A 301 -2.49 -15.08 -0.05
CA PHE A 301 -2.80 -15.12 1.38
C PHE A 301 -2.90 -16.56 1.93
N LYS A 302 -2.96 -17.60 1.06
CA LYS A 302 -3.18 -18.98 1.47
C LYS A 302 -1.88 -19.74 1.79
N LYS A 303 -0.81 -19.52 1.03
CA LYS A 303 0.40 -20.36 0.99
C LYS A 303 1.20 -20.54 2.31
N VAL A 304 0.79 -19.99 3.43
CA VAL A 304 1.49 -20.08 4.73
C VAL A 304 0.72 -20.88 5.79
N LEU A 305 -0.31 -21.60 5.40
CA LEU A 305 -1.03 -22.45 6.34
C LEU A 305 -0.50 -23.90 6.40
N THR A 306 0.61 -24.20 5.72
CA THR A 306 1.17 -25.56 5.58
C THR A 306 2.61 -25.70 6.04
N SER A 307 3.09 -24.87 6.97
CA SER A 307 4.35 -25.11 7.69
C SER A 307 4.13 -25.09 9.17
#